data_838b74f1c40898e64ce772228029980b
#
_entry.id   838b74f1c40898e64ce772228029980b
#
_cell.length_a   1.000
_cell.length_b   1.000
_cell.length_c   1.000
_cell.angle_alpha   90.00
_cell.angle_beta   90.00
_cell.angle_gamma   90.00
#
_symmetry.space_group_name_H-M   'P 1'
#
loop_
_entity.id
_entity.type
_entity.pdbx_description
1 polymer ?
#
loop_
_entity_poly.entity_id
_entity_poly.type
_entity_poly.pdbx_seq_one_letter_code
_entity_poly.pdbx_strand_id
1 'polypeptide(L)'
;LPESTANKTALEAVKARFGDAVTVRELDKTRVNGKFDIAAEQKALVEHDVLVLQFPVFWYSVPSLLKQWIDDVFEYGFAYGTDGTALQGKKFLLSATAGAAEDIYQNMLPSELPPAFADYANTAAFTGMQLLEPLFSYGTTSDPGNTEAVHAIGVEHGKKLIAVLETLQQG
;
A
#
# COMPACT_ATOMS: atom_id res chain seq x y z
N LEU A 1 -1.43 -5.86 9.58
CA LEU A 1 -0.22 -6.64 9.22
C LEU A 1 0.54 -7.12 10.46
N PRO A 2 -0.12 -7.77 11.44
CA PRO A 2 0.52 -8.05 12.73
C PRO A 2 1.75 -8.96 12.63
N GLU A 3 1.90 -9.72 11.57
CA GLU A 3 2.98 -10.73 11.40
C GLU A 3 4.04 -10.33 10.35
N SER A 4 3.91 -9.19 9.67
CA SER A 4 4.89 -8.78 8.65
C SER A 4 5.99 -7.90 9.25
N THR A 5 7.11 -8.49 9.62
CA THR A 5 8.28 -7.77 10.18
C THR A 5 8.72 -6.61 9.28
N ALA A 6 8.91 -6.85 7.98
CA ALA A 6 9.37 -5.82 7.06
C ALA A 6 8.41 -4.63 6.96
N ASN A 7 7.09 -4.91 6.77
CA ASN A 7 6.10 -3.82 6.68
C ASN A 7 5.95 -3.06 7.99
N LYS A 8 6.03 -3.74 9.16
CA LYS A 8 6.02 -3.05 10.47
C LYS A 8 7.22 -2.14 10.63
N THR A 9 8.41 -2.63 10.33
CA THR A 9 9.64 -1.84 10.43
C THR A 9 9.59 -0.60 9.52
N ALA A 10 9.14 -0.76 8.28
CA ALA A 10 8.97 0.37 7.37
C ALA A 10 7.93 1.38 7.87
N LEU A 11 6.78 0.91 8.36
CA LEU A 11 5.73 1.76 8.91
C LEU A 11 6.19 2.55 10.14
N GLU A 12 6.93 1.92 11.05
CA GLU A 12 7.49 2.58 12.23
C GLU A 12 8.47 3.69 11.84
N ALA A 13 9.31 3.48 10.83
CA ALA A 13 10.20 4.50 10.31
C ALA A 13 9.43 5.68 9.70
N VAL A 14 8.38 5.44 8.94
CA VAL A 14 7.52 6.48 8.36
C VAL A 14 6.83 7.29 9.47
N LYS A 15 6.24 6.61 10.46
CA LYS A 15 5.61 7.27 11.62
C LYS A 15 6.60 8.15 12.39
N ALA A 16 7.80 7.64 12.62
CA ALA A 16 8.86 8.39 13.32
C ALA A 16 9.31 9.63 12.54
N ARG A 17 9.32 9.57 11.20
CA ARG A 17 9.76 10.67 10.34
C ARG A 17 8.70 11.74 10.15
N PHE A 18 7.44 11.37 9.96
CA PHE A 18 6.38 12.29 9.55
C PHE A 18 5.38 12.65 10.67
N GLY A 19 5.32 11.88 11.75
CA GLY A 19 4.41 12.15 12.87
C GLY A 19 2.96 12.30 12.40
N ASP A 20 2.36 13.43 12.78
CA ASP A 20 0.94 13.74 12.47
C ASP A 20 0.67 14.10 11.01
N ALA A 21 1.72 14.26 10.18
CA ALA A 21 1.54 14.49 8.74
C ALA A 21 1.12 13.21 7.98
N VAL A 22 1.13 12.05 8.63
CA VAL A 22 0.72 10.77 8.06
C VAL A 22 -0.41 10.16 8.89
N THR A 23 -1.55 9.92 8.26
CA THR A 23 -2.65 9.16 8.85
C THR A 23 -2.53 7.68 8.50
N VAL A 24 -2.30 6.83 9.49
CA VAL A 24 -2.16 5.39 9.30
C VAL A 24 -3.47 4.67 9.57
N ARG A 25 -3.95 3.92 8.59
CA ARG A 25 -5.13 3.07 8.69
C ARG A 25 -4.69 1.60 8.73
N GLU A 26 -4.51 1.04 9.91
CA GLU A 26 -4.24 -0.39 10.09
C GLU A 26 -5.57 -1.16 9.95
N LEU A 27 -5.85 -1.69 8.77
CA LEU A 27 -7.16 -2.21 8.37
C LEU A 27 -7.70 -3.33 9.26
N ASP A 28 -6.84 -4.11 9.89
CA ASP A 28 -7.22 -5.11 10.89
C ASP A 28 -7.78 -4.49 12.18
N LYS A 29 -7.43 -3.23 12.48
CA LYS A 29 -7.88 -2.49 13.66
C LYS A 29 -9.04 -1.53 13.39
N THR A 30 -9.31 -1.19 12.12
CA THR A 30 -10.34 -0.21 11.75
C THR A 30 -11.72 -0.83 11.53
N ARG A 31 -11.84 -2.15 11.61
CA ARG A 31 -13.13 -2.86 11.46
C ARG A 31 -13.85 -3.02 12.78
N VAL A 32 -15.14 -2.75 12.77
CA VAL A 32 -16.05 -3.04 13.87
C VAL A 32 -17.07 -4.08 13.40
N ASN A 33 -17.16 -5.21 14.09
CA ASN A 33 -18.02 -6.34 13.70
C ASN A 33 -17.79 -6.80 12.25
N GLY A 34 -16.52 -6.80 11.82
CA GLY A 34 -16.11 -7.26 10.48
C GLY A 34 -16.36 -6.26 9.34
N LYS A 35 -16.85 -5.05 9.63
CA LYS A 35 -17.14 -4.00 8.63
C LYS A 35 -16.28 -2.77 8.85
N PHE A 36 -15.94 -2.08 7.78
CA PHE A 36 -15.32 -0.76 7.83
C PHE A 36 -16.36 0.33 8.11
N ASP A 37 -15.95 1.39 8.78
CA ASP A 37 -16.70 2.65 8.80
C ASP A 37 -16.37 3.41 7.50
N ILE A 38 -17.20 3.21 6.48
CA ILE A 38 -16.98 3.74 5.12
C ILE A 38 -16.83 5.26 5.17
N ALA A 39 -17.67 5.95 5.92
CA ALA A 39 -17.64 7.41 6.01
C ALA A 39 -16.31 7.91 6.63
N ALA A 40 -15.80 7.23 7.65
CA ALA A 40 -14.52 7.56 8.27
C ALA A 40 -13.33 7.28 7.33
N GLU A 41 -13.38 6.17 6.55
CA GLU A 41 -12.35 5.85 5.57
C GLU A 41 -12.35 6.84 4.40
N GLN A 42 -13.52 7.17 3.86
CA GLN A 42 -13.67 8.16 2.79
C GLN A 42 -13.25 9.55 3.23
N LYS A 43 -13.60 9.96 4.46
CA LYS A 43 -13.13 11.21 5.04
C LYS A 43 -11.59 11.27 5.09
N ALA A 44 -10.95 10.22 5.58
CA ALA A 44 -9.50 10.16 5.61
C ALA A 44 -8.88 10.27 4.20
N LEU A 45 -9.50 9.65 3.19
CA LEU A 45 -9.05 9.78 1.80
C LEU A 45 -9.19 11.22 1.26
N VAL A 46 -10.27 11.91 1.59
CA VAL A 46 -10.49 13.30 1.15
C VAL A 46 -9.47 14.26 1.77
N GLU A 47 -9.12 14.05 3.04
CA GLU A 47 -8.21 14.93 3.80
C GLU A 47 -6.73 14.82 3.39
N HIS A 48 -6.37 13.86 2.52
CA HIS A 48 -4.97 13.60 2.12
C HIS A 48 -4.80 13.62 0.60
N ASP A 49 -3.67 14.10 0.13
CA ASP A 49 -3.34 14.18 -1.31
C ASP A 49 -2.63 12.93 -1.82
N VAL A 50 -2.08 12.12 -0.91
CA VAL A 50 -1.33 10.91 -1.22
C VAL A 50 -1.96 9.70 -0.56
N LEU A 51 -2.31 8.70 -1.36
CA LEU A 51 -2.73 7.38 -0.89
C LEU A 51 -1.58 6.38 -1.06
N VAL A 52 -1.15 5.77 0.04
CA VAL A 52 -0.18 4.68 0.02
C VAL A 52 -0.87 3.39 0.45
N LEU A 53 -0.88 2.39 -0.41
CA LEU A 53 -1.25 1.03 -0.03
C LEU A 53 0.01 0.27 0.34
N GLN A 54 0.19 -0.01 1.64
CA GLN A 54 1.32 -0.79 2.16
C GLN A 54 0.87 -2.19 2.55
N PHE A 55 1.46 -3.21 1.91
CA PHE A 55 1.02 -4.59 2.09
C PHE A 55 2.09 -5.65 1.77
N PRO A 56 2.02 -6.85 2.36
CA PRO A 56 2.72 -8.01 1.87
C PRO A 56 1.97 -8.59 0.66
N VAL A 57 2.70 -9.02 -0.35
CA VAL A 57 2.11 -9.73 -1.50
C VAL A 57 1.62 -11.11 -1.06
N PHE A 58 0.35 -11.39 -1.28
CA PHE A 58 -0.27 -12.70 -1.09
C PHE A 58 -0.78 -13.23 -2.44
N TRP A 59 -0.24 -14.37 -2.87
CA TRP A 59 -0.64 -14.98 -4.14
C TRP A 59 -0.63 -13.99 -5.32
N TYR A 60 0.48 -13.25 -5.45
CA TYR A 60 0.72 -12.26 -6.51
C TYR A 60 -0.24 -11.06 -6.52
N SER A 61 -0.99 -10.87 -5.44
CA SER A 61 -1.95 -9.79 -5.29
C SER A 61 -1.90 -9.18 -3.88
N VAL A 62 -2.85 -8.31 -3.58
CA VAL A 62 -3.00 -7.73 -2.25
C VAL A 62 -3.65 -8.73 -1.29
N PRO A 63 -3.47 -8.57 0.03
CA PRO A 63 -4.24 -9.32 1.02
C PRO A 63 -5.75 -9.09 0.86
N SER A 64 -6.55 -10.14 1.14
CA SER A 64 -8.02 -10.10 1.00
C SER A 64 -8.66 -8.93 1.76
N LEU A 65 -8.13 -8.59 2.94
CA LEU A 65 -8.61 -7.47 3.73
C LEU A 65 -8.42 -6.11 3.03
N LEU A 66 -7.29 -5.93 2.34
CA LEU A 66 -7.05 -4.71 1.56
C LEU A 66 -7.98 -4.65 0.33
N LYS A 67 -8.20 -5.79 -0.33
CA LYS A 67 -9.16 -5.85 -1.44
C LYS A 67 -10.57 -5.53 -0.96
N GLN A 68 -10.99 -6.10 0.17
CA GLN A 68 -12.29 -5.78 0.76
C GLN A 68 -12.41 -4.29 1.08
N TRP A 69 -11.37 -3.67 1.65
CA TRP A 69 -11.38 -2.24 1.95
C TRP A 69 -11.59 -1.39 0.69
N ILE A 70 -10.92 -1.73 -0.41
CA ILE A 70 -11.09 -1.03 -1.68
C ILE A 70 -12.52 -1.21 -2.20
N ASP A 71 -13.04 -2.44 -2.18
CA ASP A 71 -14.39 -2.75 -2.67
C ASP A 71 -15.48 -2.03 -1.86
N ASP A 72 -15.28 -1.92 -0.54
CA ASP A 72 -16.24 -1.29 0.35
C ASP A 72 -16.16 0.25 0.32
N VAL A 73 -14.95 0.82 0.16
CA VAL A 73 -14.71 2.28 0.32
C VAL A 73 -14.79 3.03 -1.01
N PHE A 74 -14.39 2.40 -2.13
CA PHE A 74 -14.39 3.04 -3.45
C PHE A 74 -15.77 2.93 -4.11
N GLU A 75 -16.78 3.52 -3.49
CA GLU A 75 -18.17 3.45 -3.93
C GLU A 75 -18.47 4.36 -5.12
N TYR A 76 -19.57 4.04 -5.80
CA TYR A 76 -20.18 4.93 -6.80
C TYR A 76 -20.58 6.28 -6.16
N GLY A 77 -20.30 7.37 -6.84
CA GLY A 77 -20.53 8.73 -6.31
C GLY A 77 -19.44 9.24 -5.37
N PHE A 78 -18.46 8.39 -5.01
CA PHE A 78 -17.27 8.78 -4.27
C PHE A 78 -16.01 8.67 -5.13
N ALA A 79 -15.64 7.45 -5.50
CA ALA A 79 -14.41 7.17 -6.25
C ALA A 79 -14.62 7.19 -7.77
N TYR A 80 -15.82 6.98 -8.24
CA TYR A 80 -16.18 6.92 -9.66
C TYR A 80 -17.66 7.21 -9.90
N GLY A 81 -18.06 7.31 -11.18
CA GLY A 81 -19.46 7.60 -11.58
C GLY A 81 -19.76 9.08 -11.60
N THR A 82 -21.08 9.40 -11.64
CA THR A 82 -21.57 10.77 -11.70
C THR A 82 -21.14 11.53 -10.50
N ASP A 83 -20.52 12.44 -10.22
CA ASP A 83 -20.05 13.14 -9.01
C ASP A 83 -18.95 12.42 -8.23
N GLY A 84 -18.53 11.21 -8.61
CA GLY A 84 -17.48 10.42 -7.97
C GLY A 84 -16.07 10.90 -8.30
N THR A 85 -15.69 12.06 -7.80
CA THR A 85 -14.42 12.75 -8.13
C THR A 85 -13.46 12.89 -6.94
N ALA A 86 -13.79 12.29 -5.80
CA ALA A 86 -13.06 12.49 -4.54
C ALA A 86 -11.58 12.04 -4.59
N LEU A 87 -11.24 11.13 -5.49
CA LEU A 87 -9.87 10.62 -5.66
C LEU A 87 -9.11 11.26 -6.83
N GLN A 88 -9.74 12.10 -7.64
CA GLN A 88 -9.10 12.70 -8.81
C GLN A 88 -7.88 13.55 -8.43
N GLY A 89 -6.81 13.34 -9.16
CA GLY A 89 -5.55 14.07 -8.98
C GLY A 89 -4.71 13.64 -7.80
N LYS A 90 -5.23 12.80 -6.88
CA LYS A 90 -4.43 12.28 -5.77
C LYS A 90 -3.30 11.39 -6.25
N LYS A 91 -2.16 11.44 -5.58
CA LYS A 91 -1.03 10.53 -5.82
C LYS A 91 -1.34 9.16 -5.24
N PHE A 92 -1.04 8.11 -5.98
CA PHE A 92 -1.31 6.74 -5.58
C PHE A 92 -0.04 5.89 -5.65
N LEU A 93 0.38 5.34 -4.52
CA LEU A 93 1.61 4.58 -4.38
C LEU A 93 1.33 3.17 -3.86
N LEU A 94 1.85 2.16 -4.54
CA LEU A 94 1.95 0.80 -4.01
C LEU A 94 3.29 0.63 -3.29
N SER A 95 3.25 0.23 -2.02
CA SER A 95 4.40 -0.06 -1.18
C SER A 95 4.28 -1.51 -0.72
N ALA A 96 4.97 -2.43 -1.39
CA ALA A 96 4.75 -3.85 -1.20
C ALA A 96 6.02 -4.62 -0.86
N THR A 97 5.85 -5.70 -0.10
CA THR A 97 6.91 -6.65 0.19
C THR A 97 6.51 -8.05 -0.29
N ALA A 98 7.45 -8.78 -0.85
CA ALA A 98 7.23 -10.12 -1.40
C ALA A 98 8.17 -11.15 -0.75
N GLY A 99 7.64 -12.34 -0.45
CA GLY A 99 8.37 -13.37 0.29
C GLY A 99 9.53 -13.99 -0.48
N ALA A 100 9.33 -14.27 -1.77
CA ALA A 100 10.38 -14.83 -2.62
C ALA A 100 11.40 -13.77 -3.06
N ALA A 101 12.57 -14.21 -3.50
CA ALA A 101 13.60 -13.35 -4.05
C ALA A 101 13.16 -12.75 -5.40
N GLU A 102 13.75 -11.64 -5.78
CA GLU A 102 13.36 -10.89 -6.99
C GLU A 102 13.52 -11.71 -8.26
N ASP A 103 14.58 -12.49 -8.38
CA ASP A 103 14.88 -13.35 -9.52
C ASP A 103 13.79 -14.41 -9.76
N ILE A 104 13.13 -14.87 -8.70
CA ILE A 104 11.98 -15.78 -8.79
C ILE A 104 10.82 -15.07 -9.53
N TYR A 105 10.55 -13.82 -9.17
CA TYR A 105 9.48 -13.06 -9.84
C TYR A 105 9.84 -12.73 -11.29
N GLN A 106 11.09 -12.39 -11.57
CA GLN A 106 11.54 -12.03 -12.91
C GLN A 106 11.63 -13.22 -13.88
N ASN A 107 12.04 -14.40 -13.37
CA ASN A 107 12.37 -15.54 -14.23
C ASN A 107 11.34 -16.67 -14.26
N MET A 108 10.44 -16.75 -13.25
CA MET A 108 9.48 -17.84 -13.12
C MET A 108 8.04 -17.43 -13.41
N LEU A 109 7.74 -16.15 -13.41
CA LEU A 109 6.38 -15.67 -13.63
C LEU A 109 6.18 -15.23 -15.09
N PRO A 110 5.01 -15.51 -15.68
CA PRO A 110 4.69 -15.06 -17.03
C PRO A 110 4.48 -13.56 -17.16
N SER A 111 4.36 -12.82 -16.04
CA SER A 111 4.17 -11.37 -16.03
C SER A 111 5.48 -10.66 -15.71
N GLU A 112 5.84 -9.68 -16.55
CA GLU A 112 6.98 -8.79 -16.32
C GLU A 112 6.67 -7.67 -15.31
N LEU A 113 5.39 -7.48 -14.96
CA LEU A 113 4.96 -6.45 -14.03
C LEU A 113 5.05 -6.92 -12.59
N PRO A 114 5.38 -6.02 -11.64
CA PRO A 114 5.28 -6.32 -10.23
C PRO A 114 3.90 -6.82 -9.83
N PRO A 115 3.79 -7.71 -8.83
CA PRO A 115 2.51 -8.24 -8.37
C PRO A 115 1.50 -7.12 -8.05
N ALA A 116 0.25 -7.31 -8.43
CA ALA A 116 -0.86 -6.37 -8.27
C ALA A 116 -0.73 -5.05 -9.08
N PHE A 117 0.39 -4.77 -9.73
CA PHE A 117 0.60 -3.46 -10.36
C PHE A 117 -0.42 -3.17 -11.47
N ALA A 118 -0.66 -4.11 -12.38
CA ALA A 118 -1.59 -3.91 -13.51
C ALA A 118 -3.02 -3.60 -13.04
N ASP A 119 -3.49 -4.32 -12.02
CA ASP A 119 -4.85 -4.15 -11.47
C ASP A 119 -5.02 -2.75 -10.86
N TYR A 120 -4.00 -2.28 -10.13
CA TYR A 120 -4.05 -0.98 -9.48
C TYR A 120 -3.69 0.18 -10.42
N ALA A 121 -2.98 -0.08 -11.51
CA ALA A 121 -2.85 0.87 -12.61
C ALA A 121 -4.22 1.15 -13.25
N ASN A 122 -5.01 0.11 -13.49
CA ASN A 122 -6.38 0.26 -13.96
C ASN A 122 -7.27 0.99 -12.95
N THR A 123 -7.14 0.67 -11.66
CA THR A 123 -7.87 1.36 -10.59
C THR A 123 -7.52 2.84 -10.54
N ALA A 124 -6.25 3.20 -10.59
CA ALA A 124 -5.80 4.58 -10.62
C ALA A 124 -6.36 5.34 -11.83
N ALA A 125 -6.24 4.75 -13.02
CA ALA A 125 -6.76 5.35 -14.25
C ALA A 125 -8.28 5.57 -14.17
N PHE A 126 -9.03 4.60 -13.67
CA PHE A 126 -10.48 4.67 -13.57
C PHE A 126 -10.98 5.71 -12.55
N THR A 127 -10.24 5.92 -11.47
CA THR A 127 -10.58 6.89 -10.40
C THR A 127 -9.92 8.26 -10.60
N GLY A 128 -9.11 8.43 -11.64
CA GLY A 128 -8.40 9.67 -11.94
C GLY A 128 -7.22 9.97 -11.01
N MET A 129 -6.73 8.98 -10.25
CA MET A 129 -5.51 9.09 -9.46
C MET A 129 -4.26 9.03 -10.34
N GLN A 130 -3.17 9.61 -9.86
CA GLN A 130 -1.85 9.54 -10.49
C GLN A 130 -1.04 8.40 -9.87
N LEU A 131 -0.94 7.26 -10.57
CA LEU A 131 -0.11 6.15 -10.12
C LEU A 131 1.36 6.53 -10.16
N LEU A 132 2.05 6.35 -9.03
CA LEU A 132 3.48 6.53 -8.90
C LEU A 132 4.21 5.20 -9.16
N GLU A 133 5.52 5.30 -9.41
CA GLU A 133 6.38 4.12 -9.49
C GLU A 133 6.29 3.30 -8.19
N PRO A 134 5.92 2.02 -8.25
CA PRO A 134 5.70 1.23 -7.05
C PRO A 134 7.01 0.90 -6.34
N LEU A 135 6.95 0.83 -5.01
CA LEU A 135 8.05 0.35 -4.19
C LEU A 135 7.85 -1.12 -3.86
N PHE A 136 8.76 -1.97 -4.36
CA PHE A 136 8.80 -3.38 -4.02
C PHE A 136 10.09 -3.73 -3.28
N SER A 137 9.98 -4.61 -2.27
CA SER A 137 11.12 -5.29 -1.63
C SER A 137 10.84 -6.78 -1.57
N TYR A 138 11.84 -7.55 -1.95
CA TYR A 138 11.76 -9.00 -2.10
C TYR A 138 12.51 -9.72 -0.98
N GLY A 139 12.31 -11.03 -0.85
CA GLY A 139 13.03 -11.85 0.14
C GLY A 139 12.50 -11.72 1.57
N THR A 140 11.28 -11.20 1.77
CA THR A 140 10.66 -11.04 3.09
C THR A 140 9.95 -12.32 3.55
N THR A 141 10.67 -13.44 3.47
CA THR A 141 10.18 -14.76 3.86
C THR A 141 9.68 -14.79 5.31
N SER A 142 8.68 -15.64 5.58
CA SER A 142 8.18 -15.91 6.93
C SER A 142 9.02 -16.92 7.72
N ASP A 143 10.14 -17.40 7.18
CA ASP A 143 11.04 -18.32 7.87
C ASP A 143 11.63 -17.65 9.12
N PRO A 144 11.41 -18.21 10.32
CA PRO A 144 11.94 -17.65 11.56
C PRO A 144 13.45 -17.50 11.60
N GLY A 145 14.21 -18.31 10.84
CA GLY A 145 15.65 -18.22 10.71
C GLY A 145 16.15 -16.96 10.01
N ASN A 146 15.27 -16.23 9.33
CA ASN A 146 15.61 -15.05 8.52
C ASN A 146 15.13 -13.71 9.12
N THR A 147 14.71 -13.69 10.38
CA THR A 147 14.08 -12.49 11.00
C THR A 147 14.98 -11.25 10.91
N GLU A 148 16.28 -11.37 11.14
CA GLU A 148 17.23 -10.25 11.07
C GLU A 148 17.36 -9.71 9.63
N ALA A 149 17.48 -10.60 8.65
CA ALA A 149 17.54 -10.21 7.23
C ALA A 149 16.25 -9.53 6.80
N VAL A 150 15.09 -10.06 7.18
CA VAL A 150 13.78 -9.46 6.88
C VAL A 150 13.61 -8.10 7.55
N HIS A 151 14.10 -7.92 8.77
CA HIS A 151 14.13 -6.62 9.44
C HIS A 151 15.01 -5.62 8.67
N ALA A 152 16.21 -6.02 8.23
CA ALA A 152 17.07 -5.16 7.42
C ALA A 152 16.41 -4.73 6.10
N ILE A 153 15.71 -5.63 5.43
CA ILE A 153 14.91 -5.32 4.24
C ILE A 153 13.81 -4.28 4.59
N GLY A 154 13.16 -4.43 5.73
CA GLY A 154 12.14 -3.48 6.21
C GLY A 154 12.71 -2.09 6.48
N VAL A 155 13.89 -1.99 7.06
CA VAL A 155 14.61 -0.72 7.26
C VAL A 155 14.89 -0.03 5.93
N GLU A 156 15.40 -0.76 4.95
CA GLU A 156 15.71 -0.20 3.64
C GLU A 156 14.45 0.18 2.85
N HIS A 157 13.40 -0.63 2.93
CA HIS A 157 12.10 -0.30 2.35
C HIS A 157 11.52 0.98 2.96
N GLY A 158 11.61 1.13 4.27
CA GLY A 158 11.19 2.35 4.98
C GLY A 158 11.93 3.60 4.53
N LYS A 159 13.26 3.51 4.33
CA LYS A 159 14.06 4.62 3.79
C LYS A 159 13.61 5.04 2.38
N LYS A 160 13.38 4.06 1.49
CA LYS A 160 12.88 4.32 0.14
C LYS A 160 11.50 5.00 0.17
N LEU A 161 10.60 4.50 1.01
CA LEU A 161 9.25 5.07 1.15
C LEU A 161 9.32 6.51 1.71
N ILE A 162 10.15 6.76 2.72
CA ILE A 162 10.38 8.10 3.25
C ILE A 162 10.88 9.05 2.16
N ALA A 163 11.87 8.65 1.37
CA ALA A 163 12.42 9.49 0.30
C ALA A 163 11.37 9.88 -0.75
N VAL A 164 10.49 8.93 -1.15
CA VAL A 164 9.37 9.23 -2.05
C VAL A 164 8.40 10.23 -1.41
N LEU A 165 8.00 10.00 -0.17
CA LEU A 165 7.05 10.88 0.53
C LEU A 165 7.62 12.30 0.74
N GLU A 166 8.91 12.43 1.06
CA GLU A 166 9.59 13.74 1.15
C GLU A 166 9.57 14.50 -0.17
N THR A 167 9.80 13.81 -1.28
CA THR A 167 9.73 14.43 -2.61
C THR A 167 8.32 14.95 -2.91
N LEU A 168 7.28 14.21 -2.50
CA LEU A 168 5.88 14.60 -2.71
C LEU A 168 5.45 15.78 -1.83
N GLN A 169 6.10 16.04 -0.70
CA GLN A 169 5.83 17.21 0.15
C GLN A 169 6.43 18.52 -0.37
N GLN A 170 7.41 18.43 -1.28
CA GLN A 170 8.12 19.61 -1.80
C GLN A 170 7.53 20.15 -3.11
N GLY A 171 6.66 19.42 -3.75
CA GLY A 171 6.02 19.75 -5.04
C GLY A 171 4.55 20.05 -4.89
#